data_8ca9ce42510be0fbedfd89d65c9cd57c
#
_entry.id   8ca9ce42510be0fbedfd89d65c9cd57c
#
_cell.length_a   1.000
_cell.length_b   1.000
_cell.length_c   1.000
_cell.angle_alpha   90.00
_cell.angle_beta   90.00
_cell.angle_gamma   90.00
#
_symmetry.space_group_name_H-M   'P 1'
#
loop_
_entity.id
_entity.type
_entity.pdbx_description
1 polymer ?
#
loop_
_entity_poly.entity_id
_entity_poly.type
_entity_poly.pdbx_seq_one_letter_code
_entity_poly.pdbx_strand_id
1 'polypeptide(L)'
;MRTPSVPAAAESGITILVLALLLSIQPVTTDLYLPALPTLTYALGASVTQGQLTLSALLLAFGCSQLFWGPLSDRWGRRPILLAGLLLYTLASIGNTLAASMDLLILWRTLQGVAMGAVVMCGRAIVRDLYTPVAGARAMSKALTGLGVVA
;
A
#
# COMPACT_ATOMS: atom_id res chain seq x y z
N MET A 1 22.55 -12.79 29.28
CA MET A 1 21.49 -12.64 28.27
C MET A 1 22.12 -12.03 27.03
N ARG A 2 22.27 -12.80 25.92
CA ARG A 2 22.75 -12.25 24.64
C ARG A 2 21.61 -11.50 24.02
N THR A 3 21.77 -10.20 23.82
CA THR A 3 20.84 -9.41 22.98
C THR A 3 20.85 -10.03 21.58
N PRO A 4 19.69 -10.38 20.99
CA PRO A 4 19.66 -10.88 19.62
C PRO A 4 20.23 -9.79 18.71
N SER A 5 21.33 -10.07 18.04
CA SER A 5 21.94 -9.18 17.05
C SER A 5 20.98 -9.06 15.87
N VAL A 6 20.59 -7.82 15.55
CA VAL A 6 19.84 -7.52 14.32
C VAL A 6 20.70 -7.99 13.13
N PRO A 7 20.16 -8.74 12.18
CA PRO A 7 20.93 -9.15 10.99
C PRO A 7 21.48 -7.93 10.26
N ALA A 8 22.75 -7.98 9.82
CA ALA A 8 23.41 -6.87 9.11
C ALA A 8 22.62 -6.38 7.87
N ALA A 9 21.84 -7.27 7.25
CA ALA A 9 20.93 -6.92 6.16
C ALA A 9 19.78 -6.00 6.58
N ALA A 10 19.37 -6.03 7.85
CA ALA A 10 18.31 -5.18 8.38
C ALA A 10 18.78 -3.74 8.65
N GLU A 11 20.08 -3.52 8.83
CA GLU A 11 20.69 -2.18 9.02
C GLU A 11 21.03 -1.51 7.68
N SER A 12 20.87 -2.19 6.55
CA SER A 12 21.12 -1.62 5.23
C SER A 12 20.14 -0.48 4.95
N GLY A 13 20.65 0.70 4.61
CA GLY A 13 19.83 1.84 4.19
C GLY A 13 18.87 1.51 3.05
N ILE A 14 19.26 0.57 2.16
CA ILE A 14 18.41 0.07 1.08
C ILE A 14 17.19 -0.67 1.62
N THR A 15 17.35 -1.52 2.62
CA THR A 15 16.23 -2.25 3.24
C THR A 15 15.23 -1.27 3.87
N ILE A 16 15.73 -0.27 4.60
CA ILE A 16 14.87 0.76 5.20
C ILE A 16 14.14 1.56 4.11
N LEU A 17 14.84 1.95 3.04
CA LEU A 17 14.24 2.67 1.92
C LEU A 17 13.14 1.86 1.24
N VAL A 18 13.39 0.58 0.95
CA VAL A 18 12.37 -0.30 0.33
C VAL A 18 11.15 -0.44 1.24
N LEU A 19 11.34 -0.66 2.54
CA LEU A 19 10.24 -0.75 3.50
C LEU A 19 9.47 0.58 3.61
N ALA A 20 10.16 1.70 3.59
CA ALA A 20 9.55 3.02 3.54
C ALA A 20 8.65 3.18 2.32
N LEU A 21 9.15 2.85 1.13
CA LEU A 21 8.40 2.92 -0.12
C LEU A 21 7.18 2.00 -0.11
N LEU A 22 7.30 0.77 0.38
CA LEU A 22 6.19 -0.18 0.47
C LEU A 22 5.09 0.32 1.42
N LEU A 23 5.46 0.91 2.56
CA LEU A 23 4.50 1.40 3.54
C LEU A 23 3.88 2.75 3.15
N SER A 24 4.55 3.53 2.30
CA SER A 24 4.05 4.81 1.78
C SER A 24 3.04 4.67 0.65
N ILE A 25 2.93 3.51 0.04
CA ILE A 25 1.95 3.28 -1.05
C ILE A 25 0.53 3.70 -0.63
N GLN A 26 0.11 3.37 0.60
CA GLN A 26 -1.22 3.70 1.07
C GLN A 26 -1.46 5.22 1.21
N PRO A 27 -0.69 5.99 2.02
CA PRO A 27 -0.91 7.42 2.13
C PRO A 27 -0.73 8.14 0.79
N VAL A 28 0.29 7.81 0.01
CA VAL A 28 0.50 8.40 -1.32
C VAL A 28 -0.71 8.17 -2.23
N THR A 29 -1.26 6.96 -2.25
CA THR A 29 -2.42 6.63 -3.09
C THR A 29 -3.66 7.42 -2.69
N THR A 30 -3.88 7.66 -1.40
CA THR A 30 -5.06 8.39 -0.90
C THR A 30 -4.88 9.89 -0.98
N ASP A 31 -3.73 10.40 -0.57
CA ASP A 31 -3.50 11.84 -0.43
C ASP A 31 -3.35 12.55 -1.79
N LEU A 32 -2.70 11.90 -2.77
CA LEU A 32 -2.63 12.44 -4.14
C LEU A 32 -3.97 12.38 -4.88
N TYR A 33 -4.86 11.47 -4.48
CA TYR A 33 -6.15 11.32 -5.13
C TYR A 33 -7.18 12.34 -4.66
N LEU A 34 -7.17 12.71 -3.38
CA LEU A 34 -8.15 13.62 -2.79
C LEU A 34 -8.28 14.96 -3.54
N PRO A 35 -7.20 15.69 -3.86
CA PRO A 35 -7.29 16.93 -4.62
C PRO A 35 -7.74 16.74 -6.07
N ALA A 36 -7.50 15.56 -6.67
CA ALA A 36 -7.91 15.26 -8.03
C ALA A 36 -9.39 14.85 -8.15
N LEU A 37 -10.03 14.47 -7.04
CA LEU A 37 -11.40 13.94 -7.02
C LEU A 37 -12.44 14.87 -7.66
N PRO A 38 -12.48 16.19 -7.36
CA PRO A 38 -13.46 17.11 -7.97
C PRO A 38 -13.29 17.20 -9.50
N THR A 39 -12.06 17.26 -9.98
CA THR A 39 -11.76 17.32 -11.42
C THR A 39 -12.18 16.04 -12.14
N LEU A 40 -11.93 14.88 -11.53
CA LEU A 40 -12.32 13.57 -12.07
C LEU A 40 -13.84 13.40 -12.13
N THR A 41 -14.56 13.79 -11.07
CA THR A 41 -16.02 13.73 -11.05
C THR A 41 -16.64 14.61 -12.13
N TYR A 42 -16.11 15.82 -12.31
CA TYR A 42 -16.57 16.72 -13.38
C TYR A 42 -16.27 16.16 -14.77
N ALA A 43 -15.03 15.68 -15.00
CA ALA A 43 -14.61 15.15 -16.30
C ALA A 43 -15.39 13.89 -16.74
N LEU A 44 -15.80 13.06 -15.78
CA LEU A 44 -16.58 11.84 -16.04
C LEU A 44 -18.10 12.05 -15.93
N GLY A 45 -18.57 13.29 -15.75
CA GLY A 45 -19.98 13.61 -15.62
C GLY A 45 -20.67 12.92 -14.44
N ALA A 46 -19.90 12.67 -13.37
CA ALA A 46 -20.35 11.89 -12.23
C ALA A 46 -20.77 12.79 -11.06
N SER A 47 -21.54 12.22 -10.13
CA SER A 47 -21.92 12.89 -8.89
C SER A 47 -20.77 12.86 -7.87
N VAL A 48 -20.78 13.81 -6.91
CA VAL A 48 -19.84 13.82 -5.78
C VAL A 48 -19.90 12.51 -4.99
N THR A 49 -21.09 11.95 -4.84
CA THR A 49 -21.31 10.66 -4.17
C THR A 49 -20.58 9.52 -4.87
N GLN A 50 -20.64 9.47 -6.19
CA GLN A 50 -19.90 8.47 -6.98
C GLN A 50 -18.39 8.65 -6.85
N GLY A 51 -17.91 9.90 -6.80
CA GLY A 51 -16.51 10.20 -6.52
C GLY A 51 -16.06 9.68 -5.15
N GLN A 52 -16.86 9.88 -4.11
CA GLN A 52 -16.59 9.36 -2.76
C GLN A 52 -16.62 7.83 -2.71
N LEU A 53 -17.47 7.17 -3.51
CA LEU A 53 -17.51 5.72 -3.62
C LEU A 53 -16.19 5.13 -4.13
N THR A 54 -15.46 5.82 -5.00
CA THR A 54 -14.14 5.34 -5.47
C THR A 54 -13.14 5.20 -4.34
N LEU A 55 -13.11 6.17 -3.42
CA LEU A 55 -12.23 6.13 -2.24
C LEU A 55 -12.70 5.09 -1.22
N SER A 56 -14.02 5.03 -0.97
CA SER A 56 -14.60 4.04 -0.05
C SER A 56 -14.36 2.62 -0.55
N ALA A 57 -14.52 2.36 -1.84
CA ALA A 57 -14.25 1.06 -2.45
C ALA A 57 -12.78 0.65 -2.31
N LEU A 58 -11.85 1.59 -2.55
CA LEU A 58 -10.42 1.36 -2.35
C LEU A 58 -10.12 0.95 -0.89
N LEU A 59 -10.61 1.74 0.09
CA LEU A 59 -10.31 1.53 1.51
C LEU A 59 -10.96 0.26 2.06
N LEU A 60 -12.21 -0.03 1.68
CA LEU A 60 -12.89 -1.28 2.05
C LEU A 60 -12.18 -2.50 1.47
N ALA A 61 -11.85 -2.47 0.19
CA ALA A 61 -11.10 -3.54 -0.46
C ALA A 61 -9.72 -3.74 0.18
N PHE A 62 -9.02 -2.66 0.51
CA PHE A 62 -7.75 -2.69 1.22
C PHE A 62 -7.88 -3.37 2.60
N GLY A 63 -8.87 -2.96 3.40
CA GLY A 63 -9.08 -3.53 4.73
C GLY A 63 -9.48 -5.02 4.67
N CYS A 64 -10.46 -5.36 3.84
CA CYS A 64 -10.93 -6.74 3.69
C CYS A 64 -9.84 -7.67 3.14
N SER A 65 -9.06 -7.20 2.18
CA SER A 65 -8.01 -8.01 1.54
C SER A 65 -6.91 -8.45 2.49
N GLN A 66 -6.62 -7.68 3.54
CA GLN A 66 -5.60 -8.04 4.54
C GLN A 66 -5.92 -9.33 5.28
N LEU A 67 -7.21 -9.66 5.44
CA LEU A 67 -7.64 -10.92 6.06
C LEU A 67 -7.25 -12.15 5.22
N PHE A 68 -7.20 -11.99 3.89
CA PHE A 68 -6.81 -13.06 2.96
C PHE A 68 -5.30 -13.10 2.73
N TRP A 69 -4.68 -11.94 2.55
CA TRP A 69 -3.25 -11.86 2.26
C TRP A 69 -2.38 -12.30 3.45
N GLY A 70 -2.86 -12.17 4.70
CA GLY A 70 -2.17 -12.62 5.89
C GLY A 70 -1.83 -14.11 5.83
N PRO A 71 -2.83 -14.99 5.93
CA PRO A 71 -2.62 -16.44 5.85
C PRO A 71 -1.94 -16.89 4.56
N LEU A 72 -2.23 -16.22 3.44
CA LEU A 72 -1.66 -16.57 2.15
C LEU A 72 -0.15 -16.29 2.10
N SER A 73 0.29 -15.16 2.66
CA SER A 73 1.71 -14.81 2.73
C SER A 73 2.49 -15.68 3.73
N ASP A 74 1.82 -16.18 4.77
CA ASP A 74 2.41 -17.12 5.72
C ASP A 74 2.62 -18.50 5.08
N ARG A 75 1.69 -18.93 4.18
CA ARG A 75 1.75 -20.21 3.49
C ARG A 75 2.70 -20.24 2.30
N TRP A 76 2.68 -19.21 1.45
CA TRP A 76 3.43 -19.16 0.19
C TRP A 76 4.71 -18.32 0.28
N GLY A 77 4.91 -17.65 1.40
CA GLY A 77 6.05 -16.77 1.63
C GLY A 77 5.77 -15.31 1.26
N ARG A 78 6.57 -14.41 1.84
CA ARG A 78 6.38 -12.95 1.69
C ARG A 78 6.69 -12.47 0.26
N ARG A 79 7.74 -13.01 -0.34
CA ARG A 79 8.26 -12.55 -1.64
C ARG A 79 7.28 -12.70 -2.80
N PRO A 80 6.70 -13.91 -3.08
CA PRO A 80 5.77 -14.07 -4.19
C PRO A 80 4.50 -13.24 -4.02
N ILE A 81 3.97 -13.14 -2.81
CA ILE A 81 2.77 -12.35 -2.53
C ILE A 81 3.05 -10.85 -2.71
N LEU A 82 4.20 -10.36 -2.26
CA LEU A 82 4.61 -8.98 -2.46
C LEU A 82 4.73 -8.63 -3.96
N LEU A 83 5.40 -9.49 -4.74
CA LEU A 83 5.56 -9.29 -6.18
C LEU A 83 4.22 -9.33 -6.92
N ALA A 84 3.34 -10.27 -6.58
CA ALA A 84 1.98 -10.35 -7.13
C ALA A 84 1.16 -9.10 -6.77
N GLY A 85 1.25 -8.62 -5.53
CA GLY A 85 0.61 -7.40 -5.07
C GLY A 85 1.09 -6.16 -5.82
N LEU A 86 2.41 -6.00 -5.99
CA LEU A 86 2.99 -4.89 -6.74
C LEU A 86 2.59 -4.91 -8.21
N LEU A 87 2.59 -6.09 -8.85
CA LEU A 87 2.14 -6.24 -10.22
C LEU A 87 0.67 -5.86 -10.38
N LEU A 88 -0.19 -6.41 -9.53
CA LEU A 88 -1.63 -6.10 -9.54
C LEU A 88 -1.89 -4.62 -9.26
N TYR A 89 -1.14 -4.01 -8.33
CA TYR A 89 -1.24 -2.58 -8.04
C TYR A 89 -0.86 -1.72 -9.26
N THR A 90 0.21 -2.09 -9.96
CA THR A 90 0.64 -1.38 -11.17
C THR A 90 -0.39 -1.49 -12.28
N LEU A 91 -0.94 -2.68 -12.53
CA LEU A 91 -2.00 -2.90 -13.51
C LEU A 91 -3.27 -2.12 -13.17
N ALA A 92 -3.69 -2.14 -11.90
CA ALA A 92 -4.85 -1.37 -11.46
C ALA A 92 -4.61 0.14 -11.56
N SER A 93 -3.39 0.62 -11.32
CA SER A 93 -3.04 2.03 -11.49
C SER A 93 -3.10 2.47 -12.96
N ILE A 94 -2.62 1.63 -13.87
CA ILE A 94 -2.77 1.87 -15.31
C ILE A 94 -4.27 1.88 -15.68
N GLY A 95 -5.05 0.91 -15.18
CA GLY A 95 -6.48 0.84 -15.41
C GLY A 95 -7.23 2.08 -14.91
N ASN A 96 -6.82 2.66 -13.77
CA ASN A 96 -7.39 3.92 -13.27
C ASN A 96 -7.19 5.09 -14.25
N THR A 97 -6.03 5.18 -14.90
CA THR A 97 -5.75 6.25 -15.87
C THR A 97 -6.49 6.08 -17.20
N LEU A 98 -6.84 4.84 -17.53
CA LEU A 98 -7.58 4.49 -18.76
C LEU A 98 -9.09 4.38 -18.53
N ALA A 99 -9.59 4.63 -17.32
CA ALA A 99 -11.00 4.50 -17.00
C ALA A 99 -11.83 5.57 -17.74
N ALA A 100 -12.70 5.11 -18.63
CA ALA A 100 -13.59 5.96 -19.43
C ALA A 100 -14.95 6.24 -18.75
N SER A 101 -15.22 5.61 -17.61
CA SER A 101 -16.45 5.79 -16.84
C SER A 101 -16.17 5.70 -15.34
N MET A 102 -17.07 6.28 -14.54
CA MET A 102 -16.95 6.24 -13.08
C MET A 102 -17.05 4.80 -12.54
N ASP A 103 -17.91 3.97 -13.08
CA ASP A 103 -18.07 2.57 -12.66
C ASP A 103 -16.79 1.77 -12.91
N LEU A 104 -16.14 1.99 -14.05
CA LEU A 104 -14.87 1.36 -14.37
C LEU A 104 -13.76 1.87 -13.45
N LEU A 105 -13.77 3.14 -13.09
CA LEU A 105 -12.84 3.71 -12.12
C LEU A 105 -13.03 3.09 -10.72
N ILE A 106 -14.28 2.90 -10.27
CA ILE A 106 -14.58 2.22 -8.99
C ILE A 106 -14.04 0.78 -9.00
N LEU A 107 -14.22 0.07 -10.11
CA LEU A 107 -13.69 -1.30 -10.26
C LEU A 107 -12.17 -1.33 -10.14
N TRP A 108 -11.46 -0.48 -10.88
CA TRP A 108 -10.00 -0.40 -10.81
C TRP A 108 -9.48 0.04 -9.44
N ARG A 109 -10.19 0.96 -8.78
CA ARG A 109 -9.90 1.36 -7.39
C ARG A 109 -10.09 0.22 -6.39
N THR A 110 -11.11 -0.61 -6.57
CA THR A 110 -11.31 -1.81 -5.75
C THR A 110 -10.14 -2.78 -5.91
N LEU A 111 -9.74 -3.08 -7.15
CA LEU A 111 -8.59 -3.93 -7.44
C LEU A 111 -7.28 -3.35 -6.89
N GLN A 112 -7.10 -2.03 -7.00
CA GLN A 112 -5.95 -1.32 -6.43
C GLN A 112 -5.91 -1.46 -4.90
N GLY A 113 -7.07 -1.36 -4.23
CA GLY A 113 -7.18 -1.58 -2.78
C GLY A 113 -6.79 -3.00 -2.37
N VAL A 114 -7.26 -4.02 -3.10
CA VAL A 114 -6.88 -5.43 -2.86
C VAL A 114 -5.37 -5.61 -2.99
N ALA A 115 -4.77 -5.07 -4.05
CA ALA A 115 -3.34 -5.16 -4.30
C ALA A 115 -2.51 -4.43 -3.24
N MET A 116 -2.93 -3.22 -2.86
CA MET A 116 -2.32 -2.43 -1.80
C MET A 116 -2.31 -3.17 -0.47
N GLY A 117 -3.38 -3.93 -0.17
CA GLY A 117 -3.46 -4.78 1.02
C GLY A 117 -2.35 -5.83 1.08
N ALA A 118 -2.02 -6.48 -0.04
CA ALA A 118 -0.92 -7.43 -0.12
C ALA A 118 0.43 -6.76 0.16
N VAL A 119 0.68 -5.60 -0.47
CA VAL A 119 1.95 -4.89 -0.38
C VAL A 119 2.21 -4.38 1.05
N VAL A 120 1.23 -3.67 1.63
CA VAL A 120 1.35 -3.09 2.98
C VAL A 120 1.44 -4.18 4.03
N MET A 121 0.66 -5.25 3.90
CA MET A 121 0.69 -6.39 4.83
C MET A 121 2.05 -7.09 4.78
N CYS A 122 2.58 -7.39 3.59
CA CYS A 122 3.91 -7.97 3.45
C CYS A 122 5.00 -7.03 3.99
N GLY A 123 4.92 -5.73 3.72
CA GLY A 123 5.85 -4.74 4.25
C GLY A 123 5.91 -4.74 5.78
N ARG A 124 4.74 -4.73 6.45
CA ARG A 124 4.65 -4.81 7.93
C ARG A 124 5.17 -6.14 8.46
N ALA A 125 4.89 -7.25 7.76
CA ALA A 125 5.38 -8.56 8.14
C ALA A 125 6.91 -8.65 8.04
N ILE A 126 7.51 -8.12 6.97
CA ILE A 126 8.96 -8.06 6.80
C ILE A 126 9.62 -7.24 7.91
N VAL A 127 9.03 -6.09 8.28
CA VAL A 127 9.52 -5.31 9.43
C VAL A 127 9.52 -6.14 10.71
N ARG A 128 8.43 -6.85 10.98
CA ARG A 128 8.31 -7.72 12.17
C ARG A 128 9.32 -8.88 12.16
N ASP A 129 9.60 -9.41 10.97
CA ASP A 129 10.51 -10.56 10.82
C ASP A 129 12.00 -10.13 10.93
N LEU A 130 12.34 -8.91 10.52
CA LEU A 130 13.71 -8.40 10.49
C LEU A 130 14.12 -7.63 11.77
N TYR A 131 13.17 -7.03 12.46
CA TYR A 131 13.47 -6.12 13.58
C TYR A 131 12.83 -6.60 14.88
N THR A 132 13.50 -6.35 16.00
CA THR A 132 12.87 -6.44 17.33
C THR A 132 11.76 -5.37 17.44
N PRO A 133 10.76 -5.55 18.33
CA PRO A 133 9.64 -4.61 18.44
C PRO A 133 10.05 -3.13 18.56
N VAL A 134 11.07 -2.84 19.36
CA VAL A 134 11.58 -1.47 19.57
C VAL A 134 12.34 -0.96 18.33
N ALA A 135 13.20 -1.79 17.73
CA ALA A 135 13.95 -1.42 16.52
C ALA A 135 13.01 -1.27 15.30
N GLY A 136 12.01 -2.14 15.18
CA GLY A 136 10.98 -2.06 14.15
C GLY A 136 10.14 -0.77 14.24
N ALA A 137 9.72 -0.39 15.45
CA ALA A 137 9.03 0.88 15.66
C ALA A 137 9.87 2.09 15.26
N ARG A 138 11.16 2.09 15.60
CA ARG A 138 12.12 3.14 15.19
C ARG A 138 12.34 3.16 13.67
N ALA A 139 12.48 2.00 13.04
CA ALA A 139 12.65 1.89 11.60
C ALA A 139 11.40 2.43 10.85
N MET A 140 10.21 2.06 11.29
CA MET A 140 8.94 2.56 10.74
C MET A 140 8.78 4.08 10.96
N SER A 141 9.11 4.59 12.15
CA SER A 141 9.07 6.02 12.44
C SER A 141 10.02 6.80 11.52
N LYS A 142 11.27 6.35 11.37
CA LYS A 142 12.24 6.97 10.45
C LYS A 142 11.76 6.94 8.99
N ALA A 143 11.18 5.82 8.55
CA ALA A 143 10.63 5.67 7.22
C ALA A 143 9.51 6.68 6.96
N LEU A 144 8.55 6.80 7.88
CA LEU A 144 7.42 7.74 7.77
C LEU A 144 7.86 9.21 7.90
N THR A 145 8.81 9.51 8.80
CA THR A 145 9.34 10.88 8.94
C THR A 145 10.13 11.30 7.70
N GLY A 146 10.92 10.39 7.12
CA GLY A 146 11.66 10.67 5.88
C GLY A 146 10.72 10.99 4.71
N LEU A 147 9.56 10.35 4.64
CA LEU A 147 8.52 10.64 3.65
C LEU A 147 7.81 11.97 3.92
N GLY A 148 7.53 12.30 5.18
CA GLY A 148 6.90 13.57 5.55
C GLY A 148 7.78 14.81 5.32
N VAL A 149 9.10 14.64 5.16
CA VAL A 149 10.03 15.72 4.81
C VAL A 149 10.10 15.92 3.28
N VAL A 150 9.73 14.89 2.49
CA VAL A 150 9.77 14.91 1.01
C VAL A 150 8.41 15.32 0.40
N ALA A 151 7.33 15.25 1.18
CA ALA A 151 5.98 15.66 0.77
C ALA A 151 5.71 17.12 1.12
#